data_d512d43660733953ee8a44d27b1292b7
#
_entry.id   d512d43660733953ee8a44d27b1292b7
#
_cell.length_a   1.000
_cell.length_b   1.000
_cell.length_c   1.000
_cell.angle_alpha   90.00
_cell.angle_beta   90.00
_cell.angle_gamma   90.00
#
_symmetry.space_group_name_H-M   'P 1'
#
loop_
_entity.id
_entity.type
_entity.pdbx_description
1 polymer ?
#
loop_
_entity_poly.entity_id
_entity_poly.type
_entity_poly.pdbx_seq_one_letter_code
_entity_poly.pdbx_strand_id
1 'polypeptide(L)'
;MGMRTISLFAAVLAALALAGCGDSEDDAAGGAGTSVPQTSGLGADPGISIEEALAVDTDEMVLVNGNLLADGDEVRLCYALAESFPPQCGGPSLVVEGIQLEEVDGLITEGDVSWTDRPIQLLGIVEDETLTVS
;
A
#
# COMPACT_ATOMS: atom_id res chain seq x y z
N MET A 1 6.42 -48.84 -8.66
CA MET A 1 5.20 -49.69 -8.70
C MET A 1 4.10 -48.99 -7.93
N GLY A 2 2.98 -48.74 -8.60
CA GLY A 2 1.68 -48.54 -7.97
C GLY A 2 1.10 -47.16 -8.19
N MET A 3 0.41 -47.04 -9.27
CA MET A 3 -1.05 -46.82 -9.49
C MET A 3 -1.55 -45.42 -9.07
N ARG A 4 -1.63 -44.48 -9.99
CA ARG A 4 -2.77 -44.19 -10.93
C ARG A 4 -4.14 -44.40 -10.29
N THR A 5 -4.73 -43.26 -9.89
CA THR A 5 -6.17 -43.16 -9.82
C THR A 5 -6.61 -41.85 -10.50
N ILE A 6 -7.17 -42.06 -11.66
CA ILE A 6 -7.90 -41.09 -12.47
C ILE A 6 -9.31 -41.07 -11.87
N SER A 7 -9.78 -39.93 -11.42
CA SER A 7 -11.20 -39.69 -11.17
C SER A 7 -11.69 -38.63 -12.10
N LEU A 8 -12.32 -39.12 -13.14
CA LEU A 8 -13.27 -38.36 -13.96
C LEU A 8 -14.53 -38.10 -13.12
N PHE A 9 -14.90 -36.85 -12.95
CA PHE A 9 -16.28 -36.50 -12.64
C PHE A 9 -16.81 -35.50 -13.65
N ALA A 10 -17.91 -35.95 -14.18
CA ALA A 10 -18.65 -35.39 -15.29
C ALA A 10 -19.38 -34.08 -14.94
N ALA A 11 -19.55 -33.34 -16.00
CA ALA A 11 -20.42 -32.22 -16.25
C ALA A 11 -21.78 -32.20 -15.48
N VAL A 12 -22.14 -31.00 -15.01
CA VAL A 12 -23.53 -30.56 -14.97
C VAL A 12 -23.59 -29.12 -15.45
N LEU A 13 -24.14 -28.94 -16.63
CA LEU A 13 -24.65 -27.67 -17.14
C LEU A 13 -25.88 -27.28 -16.33
N ALA A 14 -25.91 -26.08 -15.82
CA ALA A 14 -27.16 -25.40 -15.47
C ALA A 14 -27.09 -23.96 -16.01
N ALA A 15 -27.73 -23.78 -17.15
CA ALA A 15 -28.05 -22.49 -17.69
C ALA A 15 -29.23 -21.90 -16.92
N LEU A 16 -29.04 -20.77 -16.26
CA LEU A 16 -30.16 -19.89 -15.88
C LEU A 16 -29.93 -18.53 -16.53
N ALA A 17 -30.65 -18.34 -17.59
CA ALA A 17 -30.90 -17.02 -18.16
C ALA A 17 -31.91 -16.29 -17.26
N LEU A 18 -31.51 -15.21 -16.65
CA LEU A 18 -32.41 -14.20 -16.10
C LEU A 18 -32.16 -12.91 -16.86
N ALA A 19 -32.96 -12.71 -17.86
CA ALA A 19 -33.17 -11.42 -18.46
C ALA A 19 -33.82 -10.48 -17.45
N GLY A 20 -33.03 -9.56 -16.94
CA GLY A 20 -33.49 -8.41 -16.19
C GLY A 20 -33.32 -7.18 -17.05
N CYS A 21 -34.29 -6.90 -17.92
CA CYS A 21 -34.48 -5.56 -18.46
C CYS A 21 -34.90 -4.63 -17.33
N GLY A 22 -33.98 -3.85 -16.84
CA GLY A 22 -34.26 -2.64 -16.08
C GLY A 22 -34.17 -1.47 -17.04
N ASP A 23 -35.28 -1.16 -17.68
CA ASP A 23 -35.48 0.09 -18.38
C ASP A 23 -35.61 1.18 -17.30
N SER A 24 -34.57 1.95 -17.13
CA SER A 24 -34.64 3.25 -16.49
C SER A 24 -34.30 4.28 -17.54
N GLU A 25 -35.33 4.67 -18.27
CA GLU A 25 -35.32 5.89 -19.03
C GLU A 25 -35.28 7.05 -18.02
N ASP A 26 -34.11 7.48 -17.67
CA ASP A 26 -33.91 8.80 -17.11
C ASP A 26 -33.50 9.72 -18.27
N ASP A 27 -34.45 10.51 -18.69
CA ASP A 27 -34.28 11.66 -19.54
C ASP A 27 -33.27 12.61 -18.92
N ALA A 28 -32.01 12.41 -19.17
CA ALA A 28 -30.99 13.42 -18.97
C ALA A 28 -30.92 14.27 -20.23
N ALA A 29 -31.86 15.19 -20.35
CA ALA A 29 -31.79 16.26 -21.32
C ALA A 29 -30.51 17.06 -21.11
N GLY A 30 -29.62 17.04 -22.12
CA GLY A 30 -28.71 18.09 -22.49
C GLY A 30 -28.05 18.88 -21.35
N GLY A 31 -27.08 18.31 -20.72
CA GLY A 31 -26.00 19.07 -20.11
C GLY A 31 -24.72 18.65 -20.82
N ALA A 32 -24.15 19.54 -21.63
CA ALA A 32 -22.78 19.41 -22.02
C ALA A 32 -21.97 19.35 -20.72
N GLY A 33 -21.76 18.14 -20.23
CA GLY A 33 -20.88 17.89 -19.13
C GLY A 33 -19.47 18.24 -19.59
N THR A 34 -19.13 19.49 -19.43
CA THR A 34 -17.74 19.86 -19.25
C THR A 34 -17.29 18.99 -18.10
N SER A 35 -16.57 17.94 -18.40
CA SER A 35 -15.74 17.26 -17.40
C SER A 35 -14.80 18.31 -16.89
N VAL A 36 -15.24 19.07 -15.89
CA VAL A 36 -14.33 19.76 -15.02
C VAL A 36 -13.42 18.64 -14.55
N PRO A 37 -12.10 18.72 -14.84
CA PRO A 37 -11.19 17.85 -14.14
C PRO A 37 -11.57 18.09 -12.68
N GLN A 38 -12.06 17.05 -12.03
CA GLN A 38 -12.14 17.08 -10.59
C GLN A 38 -10.70 17.29 -10.17
N THR A 39 -10.36 18.54 -9.98
CA THR A 39 -9.31 18.89 -9.05
C THR A 39 -9.84 18.32 -7.75
N SER A 40 -9.59 17.04 -7.56
CA SER A 40 -9.69 16.40 -6.27
C SER A 40 -8.99 17.38 -5.37
N GLY A 41 -9.77 18.06 -4.56
CA GLY A 41 -9.26 19.09 -3.69
C GLY A 41 -8.05 18.50 -3.02
N LEU A 42 -7.07 19.30 -2.73
CA LEU A 42 -5.83 19.08 -2.00
C LEU A 42 -5.96 17.96 -0.94
N GLY A 43 -6.32 16.78 -1.40
CA GLY A 43 -6.07 15.55 -0.73
C GLY A 43 -4.57 15.36 -0.89
N ALA A 44 -3.84 15.41 0.20
CA ALA A 44 -2.45 15.04 0.21
C ALA A 44 -2.33 13.75 -0.61
N ASP A 45 -1.44 13.75 -1.60
CA ASP A 45 -1.16 12.57 -2.39
C ASP A 45 -0.98 11.40 -1.41
N PRO A 46 -1.74 10.32 -1.49
CA PRO A 46 -1.65 9.24 -0.51
C PRO A 46 -0.27 8.59 -0.49
N GLY A 47 0.61 8.98 -1.41
CA GLY A 47 1.90 8.33 -1.60
C GLY A 47 1.77 6.93 -2.20
N ILE A 48 2.90 6.33 -2.50
CA ILE A 48 2.97 4.94 -2.97
C ILE A 48 3.18 3.98 -1.79
N SER A 49 2.76 2.73 -1.97
CA SER A 49 2.99 1.68 -0.99
C SER A 49 4.47 1.24 -0.97
N ILE A 50 4.87 0.51 0.08
CA ILE A 50 6.21 -0.10 0.15
C ILE A 50 6.45 -1.05 -1.03
N GLU A 51 5.44 -1.83 -1.41
CA GLU A 51 5.55 -2.79 -2.52
C GLU A 51 5.77 -2.07 -3.86
N GLU A 52 5.06 -0.97 -4.08
CA GLU A 52 5.26 -0.12 -5.25
C GLU A 52 6.63 0.55 -5.23
N ALA A 53 7.05 1.04 -4.08
CA ALA A 53 8.37 1.65 -3.90
C ALA A 53 9.52 0.68 -4.18
N LEU A 54 9.40 -0.58 -3.76
CA LEU A 54 10.37 -1.63 -4.06
C LEU A 54 10.41 -2.03 -5.54
N ALA A 55 9.32 -1.79 -6.28
CA ALA A 55 9.24 -2.06 -7.71
C ALA A 55 9.71 -0.87 -8.57
N VAL A 56 9.88 0.29 -7.96
CA VAL A 56 10.34 1.50 -8.64
C VAL A 56 11.83 1.68 -8.38
N ASP A 57 12.59 1.76 -9.44
CA ASP A 57 13.99 2.19 -9.42
C ASP A 57 14.05 3.53 -10.16
N THR A 58 14.03 4.62 -9.41
CA THR A 58 13.92 5.97 -9.97
C THR A 58 14.75 6.97 -9.20
N ASP A 59 15.39 7.85 -9.93
CA ASP A 59 16.09 9.03 -9.38
C ASP A 59 15.11 10.15 -8.98
N GLU A 60 13.82 9.94 -9.13
CA GLU A 60 12.79 10.90 -8.77
C GLU A 60 12.37 10.74 -7.30
N MET A 61 12.05 11.87 -6.69
CA MET A 61 11.51 11.89 -5.34
C MET A 61 10.10 11.32 -5.33
N VAL A 62 9.88 10.32 -4.49
CA VAL A 62 8.58 9.67 -4.29
C VAL A 62 8.14 9.81 -2.84
N LEU A 63 6.84 9.92 -2.65
CA LEU A 63 6.22 9.92 -1.34
C LEU A 63 5.82 8.49 -1.00
N VAL A 64 6.46 7.89 0.00
CA VAL A 64 6.22 6.50 0.40
C VAL A 64 5.46 6.45 1.71
N ASN A 65 4.43 5.62 1.77
CA ASN A 65 3.58 5.43 2.94
C ASN A 65 3.90 4.11 3.64
N GLY A 66 4.11 4.17 4.95
CA GLY A 66 4.40 2.99 5.77
C GLY A 66 4.52 3.29 7.26
N ASN A 67 4.72 2.25 8.05
CA ASN A 67 4.98 2.37 9.48
C ASN A 67 6.50 2.47 9.73
N LEU A 68 6.93 3.51 10.42
CA LEU A 68 8.33 3.64 10.80
C LEU A 68 8.65 2.71 11.96
N LEU A 69 9.79 2.03 11.86
CA LEU A 69 10.36 1.22 12.91
C LEU A 69 11.87 1.50 12.98
N ALA A 70 12.35 1.88 14.15
CA ALA A 70 13.76 2.02 14.43
C ALA A 70 14.15 1.01 15.52
N ASP A 71 15.22 0.25 15.29
CA ASP A 71 15.79 -0.70 16.22
C ASP A 71 17.29 -0.42 16.30
N GLY A 72 17.72 0.20 17.41
CA GLY A 72 19.05 0.73 17.52
C GLY A 72 19.36 1.77 16.43
N ASP A 73 20.36 1.50 15.62
CA ASP A 73 20.79 2.40 14.53
C ASP A 73 20.09 2.12 13.19
N GLU A 74 19.30 1.06 13.10
CA GLU A 74 18.60 0.68 11.87
C GLU A 74 17.18 1.26 11.85
N VAL A 75 16.88 2.04 10.83
CA VAL A 75 15.54 2.61 10.62
C VAL A 75 14.93 1.98 9.38
N ARG A 76 13.69 1.54 9.50
CA ARG A 76 12.93 0.92 8.41
C ARG A 76 11.55 1.55 8.27
N LEU A 77 11.08 1.61 7.05
CA LEU A 77 9.67 1.87 6.74
C LEU A 77 9.02 0.55 6.36
N CYS A 78 8.08 0.09 7.17
CA CYS A 78 7.47 -1.23 7.08
C CYS A 78 6.11 -1.14 6.42
N TYR A 79 5.75 -2.13 5.62
CA TYR A 79 4.40 -2.30 5.07
C TYR A 79 3.35 -2.40 6.19
N ALA A 80 3.67 -3.17 7.22
CA ALA A 80 2.87 -3.32 8.42
C ALA A 80 3.78 -3.60 9.64
N LEU A 81 3.25 -3.45 10.83
CA LEU A 81 3.89 -3.92 12.04
C LEU A 81 3.27 -5.25 12.48
N ALA A 82 4.11 -6.21 12.85
CA ALA A 82 3.66 -7.46 13.43
C ALA A 82 3.15 -7.25 14.87
N GLU A 83 2.17 -8.06 15.27
CA GLU A 83 1.57 -8.03 16.61
C GLU A 83 2.50 -8.66 17.66
N SER A 84 3.69 -8.09 17.82
CA SER A 84 4.65 -8.42 18.86
C SER A 84 4.92 -7.17 19.72
N PHE A 85 5.53 -7.34 20.88
CA PHE A 85 5.92 -6.22 21.72
C PHE A 85 7.37 -6.37 22.20
N PRO A 86 8.27 -5.47 21.82
CA PRO A 86 8.08 -4.39 20.85
C PRO A 86 7.72 -4.95 19.44
N PRO A 87 7.06 -4.16 18.59
CA PRO A 87 6.67 -4.60 17.27
C PRO A 87 7.88 -4.84 16.37
N GLN A 88 7.67 -5.59 15.30
CA GLN A 88 8.64 -5.84 14.25
C GLN A 88 8.01 -5.54 12.90
N CYS A 89 8.83 -5.32 11.86
CA CYS A 89 8.30 -5.22 10.51
C CYS A 89 7.60 -6.51 10.11
N GLY A 90 6.36 -6.40 9.66
CA GLY A 90 5.59 -7.44 9.00
C GLY A 90 5.53 -7.17 7.51
N GLY A 91 5.98 -8.13 6.69
CA GLY A 91 6.02 -7.99 5.24
C GLY A 91 7.22 -7.19 4.72
N PRO A 92 7.12 -6.64 3.49
CA PRO A 92 8.20 -5.90 2.88
C PRO A 92 8.50 -4.60 3.63
N SER A 93 9.74 -4.15 3.55
CA SER A 93 10.20 -2.91 4.18
C SER A 93 11.31 -2.26 3.37
N LEU A 94 11.46 -0.94 3.54
CA LEU A 94 12.59 -0.16 3.03
C LEU A 94 13.50 0.22 4.19
N VAL A 95 14.79 0.19 3.99
CA VAL A 95 15.74 0.87 4.88
C VAL A 95 15.55 2.37 4.72
N VAL A 96 15.58 3.14 5.79
CA VAL A 96 15.42 4.59 5.77
C VAL A 96 16.72 5.26 6.20
N GLU A 97 17.22 6.15 5.36
CA GLU A 97 18.38 6.96 5.64
C GLU A 97 18.04 8.46 5.63
N GLY A 98 18.77 9.25 6.39
CA GLY A 98 18.61 10.71 6.42
C GLY A 98 17.46 11.22 7.27
N ILE A 99 16.72 10.35 7.97
CA ILE A 99 15.63 10.77 8.84
C ILE A 99 16.15 11.13 10.25
N GLN A 100 15.55 12.15 10.84
CA GLN A 100 15.78 12.51 12.25
C GLN A 100 14.56 12.05 13.07
N LEU A 101 14.75 11.05 13.91
CA LEU A 101 13.66 10.45 14.67
C LEU A 101 12.98 11.45 15.63
N GLU A 102 13.71 12.46 16.09
CA GLU A 102 13.20 13.53 16.96
C GLU A 102 12.15 14.42 16.27
N GLU A 103 12.14 14.43 14.94
CA GLU A 103 11.19 15.20 14.15
C GLU A 103 9.95 14.39 13.73
N VAL A 104 9.93 13.09 14.08
CA VAL A 104 8.80 12.22 13.76
C VAL A 104 7.72 12.32 14.81
N ASP A 105 6.57 12.85 14.43
CA ASP A 105 5.40 12.94 15.31
C ASP A 105 4.79 11.56 15.60
N GLY A 106 4.44 11.34 16.86
CA GLY A 106 3.76 10.12 17.29
C GLY A 106 4.66 8.89 17.38
N LEU A 107 5.96 9.08 17.51
CA LEU A 107 6.91 8.01 17.76
C LEU A 107 6.73 7.45 19.18
N ILE A 108 6.57 6.15 19.28
CA ILE A 108 6.48 5.40 20.54
C ILE A 108 7.82 4.70 20.72
N THR A 109 8.39 4.78 21.93
CA THR A 109 9.68 4.16 22.23
C THR A 109 9.54 3.20 23.41
N GLU A 110 10.06 1.99 23.26
CA GLU A 110 10.19 1.00 24.32
C GLU A 110 11.58 0.34 24.24
N GLY A 111 12.40 0.58 25.22
CA GLY A 111 13.80 0.16 25.21
C GLY A 111 14.57 0.84 24.07
N ASP A 112 15.17 0.05 23.21
CA ASP A 112 15.93 0.52 22.04
C ASP A 112 15.10 0.53 20.75
N VAL A 113 13.80 0.20 20.82
CA VAL A 113 12.90 0.16 19.67
C VAL A 113 11.94 1.33 19.69
N SER A 114 11.83 2.03 18.57
CA SER A 114 10.89 3.12 18.37
C SER A 114 10.06 2.86 17.11
N TRP A 115 8.77 3.17 17.15
CA TRP A 115 7.87 2.95 16.01
C TRP A 115 6.73 3.96 15.96
N THR A 116 6.08 4.05 14.82
CA THR A 116 4.85 4.83 14.67
C THR A 116 3.62 3.92 14.72
N ASP A 117 2.65 4.28 15.54
CA ASP A 117 1.36 3.54 15.67
C ASP A 117 0.49 3.64 14.39
N ARG A 118 0.73 4.67 13.60
CA ARG A 118 0.05 4.91 12.33
C ARG A 118 1.04 5.02 11.20
N PRO A 119 0.63 4.68 9.98
CA PRO A 119 1.44 4.94 8.80
C PRO A 119 1.79 6.43 8.70
N ILE A 120 3.03 6.70 8.33
CA ILE A 120 3.54 8.03 8.01
C ILE A 120 3.93 8.09 6.55
N GLN A 121 4.16 9.28 6.04
CA GLN A 121 4.62 9.52 4.69
C GLN A 121 6.02 10.10 4.73
N LEU A 122 6.92 9.49 4.00
CA LEU A 122 8.29 9.97 3.83
C LEU A 122 8.55 10.30 2.38
N LEU A 123 9.10 11.47 2.13
CA LEU A 123 9.51 11.92 0.80
C LEU A 123 11.00 11.66 0.62
N GLY A 124 11.37 10.99 -0.43
CA GLY A 124 12.77 10.67 -0.70
C GLY A 124 12.98 9.93 -2.02
N ILE A 125 14.21 9.52 -2.25
CA ILE A 125 14.60 8.72 -3.41
C ILE A 125 14.76 7.27 -2.96
N VAL A 126 14.23 6.34 -3.76
CA VAL A 126 14.34 4.90 -3.50
C VAL A 126 15.35 4.27 -4.43
N GLU A 127 16.41 3.72 -3.87
CA GLU A 127 17.45 2.96 -4.58
C GLU A 127 17.82 1.73 -3.74
N ASP A 128 17.96 0.58 -4.36
CA ASP A 128 18.41 -0.67 -3.71
C ASP A 128 17.70 -0.95 -2.37
N GLU A 129 16.36 -0.88 -2.34
CA GLU A 129 15.53 -1.11 -1.13
C GLU A 129 15.79 -0.08 0.00
N THR A 130 16.44 1.03 -0.30
CA THR A 130 16.74 2.11 0.63
C THR A 130 15.99 3.38 0.22
N LEU A 131 15.28 4.00 1.16
CA LEU A 131 14.65 5.31 1.03
C LEU A 131 15.55 6.36 1.66
N THR A 132 16.17 7.20 0.85
CA THR A 132 16.92 8.36 1.33
C THR A 132 16.00 9.57 1.44
N VAL A 133 15.70 9.97 2.67
CA VAL A 133 14.81 11.11 2.98
C VAL A 133 15.53 12.44 2.71
N SER A 134 14.81 13.42 2.15
CA SER A 134 15.33 14.76 1.81
C SER A 134 14.71 15.83 2.69
#